data_2105463c7a4284a1403a1a7cbd575cd0
#
_entry.id   2105463c7a4284a1403a1a7cbd575cd0
#
_cell.length_a   1.000
_cell.length_b   1.000
_cell.length_c   1.000
_cell.angle_alpha   90.00
_cell.angle_beta   90.00
_cell.angle_gamma   90.00
#
_symmetry.space_group_name_H-M   'P 1'
#
loop_
_entity.id
_entity.type
_entity.pdbx_description
1 polymer ?
#
loop_
_entity_poly.entity_id
_entity_poly.type
_entity_poly.pdbx_seq_one_letter_code
_entity_poly.pdbx_strand_id
1 'polypeptide(L)'
;MQHSLTHDTKNEAELHVKKLQLHWLLQITKAINYNMPSEQLFQIYENVMRDQLKVQKMVLFVHEQRWQKMLTYGVNEEFLADDFEDRLSELGLMQYNNVQMPDWVQGFESIIPVLHDEKPLAYALIGNVQHAEIVHVKEVLPFIHTITNIIVVAIENKRLTRETIRQAQMEKELELAARMQSMLFPAHLPADRRIDLAATYLPHQQVGGDYYDYIQVSQDELLICLADVSGKGISAALLMSNFQANLNAKSRHFTALKEL
;
A
#
# COMPACT_ATOMS: atom_id res chain seq x y z
N MET A 1 -18.07 56.43 15.70
CA MET A 1 -17.17 56.33 14.54
C MET A 1 -16.01 55.34 14.74
N GLN A 2 -15.36 55.26 15.91
CA GLN A 2 -14.27 54.27 16.15
C GLN A 2 -14.74 52.81 16.19
N HIS A 3 -15.97 52.48 16.62
CA HIS A 3 -16.48 51.11 16.64
C HIS A 3 -16.81 50.51 15.27
N SER A 4 -17.13 51.34 14.28
CA SER A 4 -17.41 50.91 12.91
C SER A 4 -16.12 50.58 12.14
N LEU A 5 -15.06 51.33 12.34
CA LEU A 5 -13.75 51.13 11.68
C LEU A 5 -13.06 49.83 12.14
N THR A 6 -13.20 49.43 13.39
CA THR A 6 -12.62 48.17 13.91
C THR A 6 -13.40 46.95 13.45
N HIS A 7 -14.67 47.04 13.16
CA HIS A 7 -15.50 45.94 12.65
C HIS A 7 -15.23 45.68 11.18
N ASP A 8 -15.04 46.73 10.38
CA ASP A 8 -14.70 46.58 8.93
C ASP A 8 -13.32 45.99 8.72
N THR A 9 -12.32 46.41 9.49
CA THR A 9 -10.96 45.84 9.41
C THR A 9 -10.91 44.38 9.84
N LYS A 10 -11.71 43.96 10.81
CA LYS A 10 -11.80 42.57 11.24
C LYS A 10 -12.46 41.70 10.18
N ASN A 11 -13.53 42.15 9.56
CA ASN A 11 -14.23 41.43 8.48
C ASN A 11 -13.36 41.30 7.23
N GLU A 12 -12.57 42.30 6.89
CA GLU A 12 -11.60 42.23 5.77
C GLU A 12 -10.48 41.20 6.05
N ALA A 13 -9.96 41.13 7.27
CA ALA A 13 -8.94 40.17 7.66
C ALA A 13 -9.48 38.73 7.64
N GLU A 14 -10.69 38.50 8.17
CA GLU A 14 -11.35 37.19 8.10
C GLU A 14 -11.60 36.75 6.65
N LEU A 15 -12.04 37.65 5.79
CA LEU A 15 -12.25 37.38 4.37
C LEU A 15 -10.95 37.02 3.67
N HIS A 16 -9.86 37.71 4.00
CA HIS A 16 -8.52 37.43 3.45
C HIS A 16 -8.05 36.03 3.83
N VAL A 17 -8.18 35.64 5.10
CA VAL A 17 -7.85 34.28 5.58
C VAL A 17 -8.66 33.21 4.87
N LYS A 18 -9.97 33.39 4.71
CA LYS A 18 -10.83 32.44 3.99
C LYS A 18 -10.43 32.29 2.51
N LYS A 19 -10.05 33.39 1.85
CA LYS A 19 -9.55 33.36 0.47
C LYS A 19 -8.23 32.58 0.36
N LEU A 20 -7.31 32.75 1.30
CA LEU A 20 -6.06 31.98 1.37
C LEU A 20 -6.33 30.50 1.60
N GLN A 21 -7.20 30.16 2.56
CA GLN A 21 -7.60 28.78 2.82
C GLN A 21 -8.17 28.10 1.56
N LEU A 22 -9.09 28.79 0.88
CA LEU A 22 -9.67 28.28 -0.37
C LEU A 22 -8.61 28.11 -1.47
N HIS A 23 -7.70 29.07 -1.61
CA HIS A 23 -6.59 28.98 -2.55
C HIS A 23 -5.76 27.73 -2.33
N TRP A 24 -5.36 27.45 -1.08
CA TRP A 24 -4.53 26.28 -0.74
C TRP A 24 -5.30 24.96 -0.92
N LEU A 25 -6.58 24.90 -0.55
CA LEU A 25 -7.41 23.74 -0.85
C LEU A 25 -7.43 23.44 -2.34
N LEU A 26 -7.58 24.49 -3.18
CA LEU A 26 -7.56 24.32 -4.64
C LEU A 26 -6.20 23.82 -5.14
N GLN A 27 -5.09 24.34 -4.62
CA GLN A 27 -3.74 23.90 -5.01
C GLN A 27 -3.49 22.44 -4.63
N ILE A 28 -3.84 22.04 -3.40
CA ILE A 28 -3.72 20.66 -2.93
C ILE A 28 -4.60 19.74 -3.80
N THR A 29 -5.85 20.12 -4.05
CA THR A 29 -6.77 19.32 -4.88
C THR A 29 -6.24 19.17 -6.31
N LYS A 30 -5.67 20.22 -6.90
CA LYS A 30 -5.01 20.15 -8.22
C LYS A 30 -3.82 19.21 -8.20
N ALA A 31 -2.95 19.28 -7.18
CA ALA A 31 -1.80 18.40 -7.04
C ALA A 31 -2.21 16.91 -6.96
N ILE A 32 -3.29 16.61 -6.23
CA ILE A 32 -3.87 15.27 -6.14
C ILE A 32 -4.42 14.82 -7.50
N ASN A 33 -5.20 15.67 -8.19
CA ASN A 33 -5.79 15.36 -9.49
C ASN A 33 -4.75 15.17 -10.60
N TYR A 34 -3.62 15.90 -10.53
CA TYR A 34 -2.46 15.69 -11.41
C TYR A 34 -1.62 14.47 -11.04
N ASN A 35 -2.08 13.69 -10.07
CA ASN A 35 -1.41 12.47 -9.61
C ASN A 35 0.05 12.70 -9.19
N MET A 36 0.36 13.84 -8.56
CA MET A 36 1.71 14.16 -8.10
C MET A 36 2.26 13.08 -7.16
N PRO A 37 3.57 12.79 -7.15
CA PRO A 37 4.20 11.87 -6.21
C PRO A 37 3.87 12.19 -4.75
N SER A 38 3.81 11.16 -3.89
CA SER A 38 3.47 11.33 -2.47
C SER A 38 4.43 12.28 -1.75
N GLU A 39 5.71 12.23 -2.10
CA GLU A 39 6.76 13.11 -1.57
C GLU A 39 6.47 14.59 -1.88
N GLN A 40 5.99 14.89 -3.09
CA GLN A 40 5.61 16.25 -3.47
C GLN A 40 4.34 16.71 -2.75
N LEU A 41 3.38 15.81 -2.53
CA LEU A 41 2.18 16.12 -1.74
C LEU A 41 2.55 16.44 -0.29
N PHE A 42 3.48 15.70 0.31
CA PHE A 42 4.00 16.02 1.65
C PHE A 42 4.75 17.35 1.68
N GLN A 43 5.54 17.67 0.66
CA GLN A 43 6.23 18.97 0.58
C GLN A 43 5.23 20.15 0.49
N ILE A 44 4.19 20.00 -0.33
CA ILE A 44 3.12 21.02 -0.41
C ILE A 44 2.46 21.19 0.95
N TYR A 45 2.14 20.07 1.62
CA TYR A 45 1.52 20.08 2.94
C TYR A 45 2.43 20.76 3.98
N GLU A 46 3.71 20.39 4.03
CA GLU A 46 4.70 21.01 4.93
C GLU A 46 4.80 22.52 4.69
N ASN A 47 4.90 22.97 3.43
CA ASN A 47 4.96 24.38 3.09
C ASN A 47 3.71 25.14 3.55
N VAL A 48 2.53 24.55 3.36
CA VAL A 48 1.28 25.17 3.84
C VAL A 48 1.28 25.27 5.36
N MET A 49 1.65 24.21 6.06
CA MET A 49 1.67 24.20 7.52
C MET A 49 2.70 25.18 8.09
N ARG A 50 3.93 25.12 7.61
CA ARG A 50 5.06 25.91 8.13
C ARG A 50 4.98 27.37 7.71
N ASP A 51 4.82 27.62 6.41
CA ASP A 51 5.01 28.96 5.85
C ASP A 51 3.74 29.79 5.84
N GLN A 52 2.58 29.16 5.60
CA GLN A 52 1.30 29.87 5.49
C GLN A 52 0.54 29.90 6.82
N LEU A 53 0.47 28.76 7.51
CA LEU A 53 -0.25 28.65 8.77
C LEU A 53 0.64 28.92 10.00
N LYS A 54 1.95 29.13 9.78
CA LYS A 54 2.92 29.43 10.83
C LYS A 54 2.93 28.39 11.96
N VAL A 55 2.67 27.13 11.64
CA VAL A 55 2.83 26.01 12.55
C VAL A 55 4.32 25.77 12.75
N GLN A 56 4.82 25.98 13.96
CA GLN A 56 6.25 25.87 14.23
C GLN A 56 6.69 24.49 14.67
N LYS A 57 5.76 23.68 15.17
CA LYS A 57 6.04 22.36 15.71
C LYS A 57 5.01 21.37 15.15
N MET A 58 5.50 20.33 14.50
CA MET A 58 4.63 19.33 13.91
C MET A 58 5.28 17.96 13.83
N VAL A 59 4.48 16.92 14.08
CA VAL A 59 4.79 15.53 13.74
C VAL A 59 3.58 14.89 13.10
N LEU A 60 3.77 14.28 11.93
CA LEU A 60 2.75 13.49 11.27
C LEU A 60 3.16 12.01 11.31
N PHE A 61 2.40 11.22 12.03
CA PHE A 61 2.47 9.78 12.04
C PHE A 61 1.46 9.21 11.06
N VAL A 62 1.88 8.26 10.25
CA VAL A 62 1.01 7.52 9.33
C VAL A 62 1.17 6.03 9.61
N HIS A 63 0.04 5.32 9.67
CA HIS A 63 0.00 3.87 9.85
C HIS A 63 -0.05 3.18 8.50
N GLU A 64 1.05 2.50 8.14
CA GLU A 64 1.08 1.58 6.99
C GLU A 64 1.01 0.13 7.51
N GLN A 65 2.16 -0.56 7.58
CA GLN A 65 2.30 -1.84 8.31
C GLN A 65 2.69 -1.60 9.77
N ARG A 66 3.36 -0.48 10.02
CA ARG A 66 3.76 0.07 11.33
C ARG A 66 3.56 1.58 11.31
N TRP A 67 3.57 2.19 12.47
CA TRP A 67 3.56 3.63 12.58
C TRP A 67 4.88 4.24 12.10
N GLN A 68 4.81 5.19 11.19
CA GLN A 68 5.97 5.89 10.63
C GLN A 68 5.84 7.40 10.80
N LYS A 69 6.94 8.06 11.10
CA LYS A 69 7.02 9.53 11.15
C LYS A 69 7.27 10.04 9.72
N MET A 70 6.22 10.51 9.07
CA MET A 70 6.30 10.97 7.67
C MET A 70 6.72 12.42 7.52
N LEU A 71 6.39 13.26 8.50
CA LEU A 71 6.77 14.67 8.54
C LEU A 71 7.08 15.05 9.97
N THR A 72 8.21 15.75 10.17
CA THR A 72 8.66 16.14 11.50
C THR A 72 9.47 17.41 11.42
N TYR A 73 9.08 18.43 12.19
CA TYR A 73 9.88 19.65 12.39
C TYR A 73 9.53 20.35 13.70
N GLY A 74 10.44 21.17 14.20
CA GLY A 74 10.27 21.95 15.43
C GLY A 74 10.21 21.12 16.71
N VAL A 75 10.69 19.87 16.69
CA VAL A 75 10.78 18.96 17.84
C VAL A 75 12.23 18.68 18.18
N ASN A 76 12.51 18.28 19.43
CA ASN A 76 13.84 17.92 19.87
C ASN A 76 14.23 16.49 19.42
N GLU A 77 15.53 16.19 19.43
CA GLU A 77 16.06 14.88 19.04
C GLU A 77 15.57 13.76 19.96
N GLU A 78 15.39 14.03 21.24
CA GLU A 78 14.89 13.08 22.21
C GLU A 78 13.47 12.58 21.84
N PHE A 79 12.59 13.51 21.48
CA PHE A 79 11.25 13.15 20.97
C PHE A 79 11.30 12.31 19.69
N LEU A 80 12.32 12.50 18.84
CA LEU A 80 12.48 11.74 17.59
C LEU A 80 12.95 10.30 17.82
N ALA A 81 13.68 10.04 18.91
CA ALA A 81 14.26 8.74 19.23
C ALA A 81 13.25 7.75 19.86
N ASP A 82 12.14 8.26 20.39
CA ASP A 82 11.13 7.44 21.07
C ASP A 82 10.44 6.44 20.13
N ASP A 83 10.10 5.28 20.68
CA ASP A 83 9.17 4.34 20.06
C ASP A 83 7.73 4.76 20.39
N PHE A 84 6.95 5.07 19.36
CA PHE A 84 5.60 5.61 19.50
C PHE A 84 4.48 4.59 19.23
N GLU A 85 4.79 3.36 18.84
CA GLU A 85 3.77 2.39 18.43
C GLU A 85 2.73 2.15 19.53
N ASP A 86 3.19 1.86 20.74
CA ASP A 86 2.31 1.62 21.88
C ASP A 86 1.54 2.88 22.29
N ARG A 87 2.22 4.03 22.31
CA ARG A 87 1.64 5.32 22.70
C ARG A 87 0.58 5.82 21.73
N LEU A 88 0.77 5.62 20.43
CA LEU A 88 -0.20 6.02 19.40
C LEU A 88 -1.46 5.15 19.44
N SER A 89 -1.34 3.88 19.81
CA SER A 89 -2.49 2.99 19.98
C SER A 89 -3.40 3.42 21.15
N GLU A 90 -2.86 4.14 22.15
CA GLU A 90 -3.61 4.66 23.29
C GLU A 90 -4.44 5.92 22.95
N LEU A 91 -4.08 6.67 21.88
CA LEU A 91 -4.73 7.94 21.54
C LEU A 91 -6.19 7.79 21.12
N GLY A 92 -6.60 6.62 20.62
CA GLY A 92 -7.99 6.38 20.21
C GLY A 92 -8.45 7.31 19.08
N LEU A 93 -9.78 7.51 19.01
CA LEU A 93 -10.43 8.27 17.92
C LEU A 93 -10.71 9.74 18.27
N MET A 94 -10.35 10.17 19.48
CA MET A 94 -10.69 11.51 19.96
C MET A 94 -9.71 12.57 19.48
N GLN A 95 -10.24 13.71 19.07
CA GLN A 95 -9.45 14.90 18.82
C GLN A 95 -9.15 15.60 20.15
N TYR A 96 -7.85 15.80 20.43
CA TYR A 96 -7.39 16.47 21.64
C TYR A 96 -7.05 17.93 21.32
N ASN A 97 -7.71 18.86 21.99
CA ASN A 97 -7.47 20.31 21.90
C ASN A 97 -7.24 20.86 23.32
N ASN A 98 -6.03 21.15 23.70
CA ASN A 98 -5.61 21.81 24.96
C ASN A 98 -6.16 21.25 26.28
N VAL A 99 -6.99 20.21 26.26
CA VAL A 99 -7.59 19.61 27.46
C VAL A 99 -7.31 18.13 27.47
N GLN A 100 -6.61 17.64 28.50
CA GLN A 100 -6.27 16.21 28.70
C GLN A 100 -5.33 15.59 27.64
N MET A 101 -4.32 16.33 27.24
CA MET A 101 -3.23 15.76 26.43
C MET A 101 -2.43 14.73 27.25
N PRO A 102 -2.07 13.55 26.68
CA PRO A 102 -1.13 12.64 27.31
C PRO A 102 0.22 13.31 27.61
N ASP A 103 0.86 12.91 28.70
CA ASP A 103 2.12 13.56 29.15
C ASP A 103 3.24 13.52 28.10
N TRP A 104 3.30 12.49 27.27
CA TRP A 104 4.33 12.33 26.24
C TRP A 104 4.18 13.29 25.06
N VAL A 105 3.04 13.94 24.88
CA VAL A 105 2.80 14.98 23.85
C VAL A 105 2.90 16.40 24.41
N GLN A 106 3.53 16.60 25.55
CA GLN A 106 3.71 17.93 26.11
C GLN A 106 4.38 18.88 25.10
N GLY A 107 3.85 20.11 25.03
CA GLY A 107 4.30 21.13 24.09
C GLY A 107 3.69 21.04 22.68
N PHE A 108 2.73 20.15 22.45
CA PHE A 108 1.77 20.26 21.35
C PHE A 108 0.44 20.85 21.84
N GLU A 109 -0.28 21.50 20.94
CA GLU A 109 -1.56 22.18 21.25
C GLU A 109 -2.76 21.36 20.76
N SER A 110 -2.56 20.52 19.77
CA SER A 110 -3.61 19.70 19.17
C SER A 110 -3.09 18.38 18.63
N ILE A 111 -3.90 17.33 18.76
CA ILE A 111 -3.74 16.04 18.09
C ILE A 111 -4.94 15.85 17.16
N ILE A 112 -4.65 15.66 15.88
CA ILE A 112 -5.65 15.47 14.84
C ILE A 112 -5.59 14.03 14.36
N PRO A 113 -6.56 13.16 14.72
CA PRO A 113 -6.67 11.84 14.12
C PRO A 113 -7.23 11.95 12.70
N VAL A 114 -6.65 11.22 11.78
CA VAL A 114 -7.20 10.96 10.45
C VAL A 114 -7.69 9.53 10.43
N LEU A 115 -8.97 9.34 10.12
CA LEU A 115 -9.63 8.05 10.18
C LEU A 115 -9.96 7.53 8.78
N HIS A 116 -9.88 6.21 8.63
CA HIS A 116 -10.41 5.47 7.49
C HIS A 116 -11.17 4.25 8.03
N ASP A 117 -12.46 4.14 7.71
CA ASP A 117 -13.35 3.08 8.23
C ASP A 117 -13.23 2.90 9.76
N GLU A 118 -13.33 4.00 10.50
CA GLU A 118 -13.24 4.07 11.97
C GLU A 118 -11.88 3.63 12.56
N LYS A 119 -10.87 3.39 11.72
CA LYS A 119 -9.50 3.08 12.14
C LYS A 119 -8.59 4.29 11.98
N PRO A 120 -7.68 4.54 12.92
CA PRO A 120 -6.71 5.61 12.78
C PRO A 120 -5.71 5.29 11.67
N LEU A 121 -5.72 6.12 10.63
CA LEU A 121 -4.78 6.08 9.51
C LEU A 121 -3.56 6.95 9.78
N ALA A 122 -3.75 8.06 10.47
CA ALA A 122 -2.69 8.96 10.85
C ALA A 122 -3.04 9.77 12.11
N TYR A 123 -1.99 10.30 12.75
CA TYR A 123 -2.10 11.33 13.78
C TYR A 123 -1.19 12.50 13.42
N ALA A 124 -1.74 13.70 13.39
CA ALA A 124 -0.97 14.93 13.28
C ALA A 124 -0.92 15.63 14.64
N LEU A 125 0.28 15.76 15.19
CA LEU A 125 0.57 16.52 16.41
C LEU A 125 1.01 17.91 16.01
N ILE A 126 0.35 18.93 16.53
CA ILE A 126 0.55 20.33 16.13
C ILE A 126 0.79 21.18 17.37
N GLY A 127 1.82 22.00 17.33
CA GLY A 127 2.14 22.92 18.41
C GLY A 127 2.78 24.23 17.92
N ASN A 128 2.77 25.22 18.80
CA ASN A 128 3.29 26.55 18.55
C ASN A 128 2.74 27.17 17.25
N VAL A 129 1.42 27.24 17.15
CA VAL A 129 0.76 27.91 16.04
C VAL A 129 0.83 29.43 16.27
N GLN A 130 1.78 30.10 15.62
CA GLN A 130 1.92 31.55 15.71
C GLN A 130 0.86 32.22 14.84
N HIS A 131 0.05 33.07 15.48
CA HIS A 131 -0.97 33.86 14.79
C HIS A 131 -0.52 35.32 14.67
N ALA A 132 -0.84 35.91 13.52
CA ALA A 132 -0.97 37.36 13.47
C ALA A 132 -2.08 37.76 14.45
N GLU A 133 -1.93 38.86 15.13
CA GLU A 133 -2.81 39.36 16.23
C GLU A 133 -4.31 39.36 15.94
N ILE A 134 -4.73 39.04 14.70
CA ILE A 134 -6.09 39.21 14.18
C ILE A 134 -6.83 37.87 14.01
N VAL A 135 -6.13 36.72 13.97
CA VAL A 135 -6.77 35.42 13.67
C VAL A 135 -6.60 34.45 14.85
N HIS A 136 -7.70 33.99 15.42
CA HIS A 136 -7.67 33.03 16.53
C HIS A 136 -7.35 31.61 16.08
N VAL A 137 -6.58 30.86 16.88
CA VAL A 137 -6.25 29.41 16.69
C VAL A 137 -7.49 28.61 16.33
N LYS A 138 -8.63 28.92 16.97
CA LYS A 138 -9.91 28.23 16.74
C LYS A 138 -10.43 28.32 15.31
N GLU A 139 -10.02 29.30 14.53
CA GLU A 139 -10.45 29.48 13.13
C GLU A 139 -9.53 28.73 12.15
N VAL A 140 -8.29 28.47 12.54
CA VAL A 140 -7.28 27.82 11.71
C VAL A 140 -7.29 26.30 11.89
N LEU A 141 -7.59 25.80 13.08
CA LEU A 141 -7.62 24.35 13.37
C LEU A 141 -8.55 23.54 12.46
N PRO A 142 -9.79 23.98 12.16
CA PRO A 142 -10.65 23.24 11.22
C PRO A 142 -10.07 23.14 9.81
N PHE A 143 -9.34 24.18 9.36
CA PHE A 143 -8.67 24.16 8.09
C PHE A 143 -7.47 23.19 8.11
N ILE A 144 -6.65 23.22 9.15
CA ILE A 144 -5.55 22.27 9.35
C ILE A 144 -6.07 20.85 9.34
N HIS A 145 -7.15 20.58 10.09
CA HIS A 145 -7.79 19.27 10.10
C HIS A 145 -8.22 18.85 8.69
N THR A 146 -8.85 19.75 7.95
CA THR A 146 -9.32 19.46 6.58
C THR A 146 -8.18 19.10 5.64
N ILE A 147 -7.12 19.91 5.60
CA ILE A 147 -5.98 19.65 4.71
C ILE A 147 -5.20 18.41 5.11
N THR A 148 -5.07 18.14 6.41
CA THR A 148 -4.44 16.92 6.92
C THR A 148 -5.20 15.69 6.44
N ASN A 149 -6.53 15.67 6.60
CA ASN A 149 -7.37 14.60 6.09
C ASN A 149 -7.22 14.40 4.58
N ILE A 150 -7.33 15.48 3.81
CA ILE A 150 -7.26 15.40 2.34
C ILE A 150 -5.92 14.82 1.90
N ILE A 151 -4.81 15.28 2.47
CA ILE A 151 -3.46 14.83 2.08
C ILE A 151 -3.24 13.37 2.47
N VAL A 152 -3.53 13.01 3.71
CA VAL A 152 -3.28 11.64 4.21
C VAL A 152 -4.15 10.64 3.46
N VAL A 153 -5.44 10.92 3.28
CA VAL A 153 -6.35 10.04 2.54
C VAL A 153 -5.95 9.93 1.07
N ALA A 154 -5.51 11.02 0.45
CA ALA A 154 -5.04 10.98 -0.94
C ALA A 154 -3.78 10.11 -1.11
N ILE A 155 -2.83 10.20 -0.17
CA ILE A 155 -1.62 9.39 -0.19
C ILE A 155 -1.94 7.91 0.04
N GLU A 156 -2.84 7.61 0.98
CA GLU A 156 -3.28 6.24 1.24
C GLU A 156 -4.02 5.63 0.03
N ASN A 157 -4.93 6.36 -0.58
CA ASN A 157 -5.60 5.92 -1.80
C ASN A 157 -4.60 5.61 -2.93
N LYS A 158 -3.54 6.41 -3.04
CA LYS A 158 -2.45 6.15 -4.00
C LYS A 158 -1.69 4.86 -3.67
N ARG A 159 -1.39 4.62 -2.40
CA ARG A 159 -0.73 3.40 -1.92
C ARG A 159 -1.57 2.17 -2.26
N LEU A 160 -2.85 2.19 -1.87
CA LEU A 160 -3.79 1.10 -2.13
C LEU A 160 -3.97 0.83 -3.63
N THR A 161 -4.05 1.88 -4.45
CA THR A 161 -4.13 1.74 -5.91
C THR A 161 -2.88 1.04 -6.48
N ARG A 162 -1.68 1.42 -6.02
CA ARG A 162 -0.42 0.77 -6.45
C ARG A 162 -0.37 -0.70 -6.05
N GLU A 163 -0.80 -1.03 -4.84
CA GLU A 163 -0.88 -2.41 -4.36
C GLU A 163 -1.85 -3.24 -5.19
N THR A 164 -3.04 -2.71 -5.47
CA THR A 164 -4.03 -3.38 -6.32
C THR A 164 -3.50 -3.65 -7.73
N ILE A 165 -2.83 -2.66 -8.34
CA ILE A 165 -2.23 -2.84 -9.68
C ILE A 165 -1.14 -3.92 -9.62
N ARG A 166 -0.29 -3.92 -8.60
CA ARG A 166 0.78 -4.91 -8.44
C ARG A 166 0.22 -6.33 -8.26
N GLN A 167 -0.83 -6.47 -7.46
CA GLN A 167 -1.52 -7.76 -7.28
C GLN A 167 -2.12 -8.26 -8.58
N ALA A 168 -2.81 -7.40 -9.34
CA ALA A 168 -3.38 -7.75 -10.63
C ALA A 168 -2.32 -8.14 -11.68
N GLN A 169 -1.15 -7.49 -11.66
CA GLN A 169 -0.03 -7.85 -12.52
C GLN A 169 0.51 -9.24 -12.17
N MET A 170 0.75 -9.51 -10.88
CA MET A 170 1.22 -10.81 -10.40
C MET A 170 0.24 -11.94 -10.73
N GLU A 171 -1.05 -11.69 -10.62
CA GLU A 171 -2.09 -12.65 -10.98
C GLU A 171 -2.05 -12.99 -12.46
N LYS A 172 -1.87 -12.00 -13.34
CA LYS A 172 -1.71 -12.22 -14.78
C LYS A 172 -0.45 -13.01 -15.13
N GLU A 173 0.66 -12.74 -14.45
CA GLU A 173 1.90 -13.50 -14.65
C GLU A 173 1.73 -14.97 -14.26
N LEU A 174 1.04 -15.24 -13.15
CA LEU A 174 0.71 -16.60 -12.72
C LEU A 174 -0.24 -17.30 -13.70
N GLU A 175 -1.24 -16.61 -14.23
CA GLU A 175 -2.13 -17.15 -15.26
C GLU A 175 -1.37 -17.54 -16.53
N LEU A 176 -0.42 -16.69 -16.95
CA LEU A 176 0.43 -17.00 -18.10
C LEU A 176 1.33 -18.21 -17.82
N ALA A 177 1.91 -18.30 -16.64
CA ALA A 177 2.71 -19.45 -16.21
C ALA A 177 1.88 -20.74 -16.21
N ALA A 178 0.63 -20.69 -15.75
CA ALA A 178 -0.29 -21.82 -15.78
C ALA A 178 -0.60 -22.28 -17.20
N ARG A 179 -0.82 -21.35 -18.12
CA ARG A 179 -1.01 -21.68 -19.56
C ARG A 179 0.25 -22.30 -20.16
N MET A 180 1.43 -21.78 -19.85
CA MET A 180 2.69 -22.37 -20.32
C MET A 180 2.90 -23.78 -19.74
N GLN A 181 2.62 -23.96 -18.45
CA GLN A 181 2.72 -25.26 -17.79
C GLN A 181 1.73 -26.28 -18.42
N SER A 182 0.50 -25.86 -18.74
CA SER A 182 -0.48 -26.74 -19.35
C SER A 182 -0.05 -27.31 -20.73
N MET A 183 0.85 -26.60 -21.43
CA MET A 183 1.44 -27.08 -22.69
C MET A 183 2.48 -28.19 -22.50
N LEU A 184 2.94 -28.42 -21.28
CA LEU A 184 3.91 -29.49 -20.95
C LEU A 184 3.21 -30.86 -20.80
N PHE A 185 1.89 -30.86 -20.60
CA PHE A 185 1.09 -32.07 -20.51
C PHE A 185 0.71 -32.58 -21.90
N PRO A 186 0.50 -33.88 -22.08
CA PRO A 186 0.07 -34.43 -23.35
C PRO A 186 -1.31 -33.87 -23.75
N ALA A 187 -1.42 -33.35 -24.98
CA ALA A 187 -2.66 -32.80 -25.51
C ALA A 187 -3.75 -33.86 -25.72
N HIS A 188 -3.35 -35.09 -25.99
CA HIS A 188 -4.23 -36.22 -26.20
C HIS A 188 -3.61 -37.44 -25.54
N LEU A 189 -4.42 -38.23 -24.87
CA LEU A 189 -4.04 -39.52 -24.30
C LEU A 189 -4.44 -40.63 -25.26
N PRO A 190 -3.70 -41.75 -25.34
CA PRO A 190 -4.03 -42.85 -26.22
C PRO A 190 -5.35 -43.50 -25.81
N ALA A 191 -6.22 -43.70 -26.78
CA ALA A 191 -7.48 -44.42 -26.65
C ALA A 191 -7.62 -45.33 -27.89
N ASP A 192 -7.04 -46.52 -27.83
CA ASP A 192 -7.14 -47.53 -28.90
C ASP A 192 -7.58 -48.91 -28.34
N ARG A 193 -7.53 -49.93 -29.15
CA ARG A 193 -7.96 -51.29 -28.73
C ARG A 193 -7.03 -51.90 -27.68
N ARG A 194 -5.79 -51.41 -27.50
CA ARG A 194 -4.79 -51.94 -26.59
C ARG A 194 -4.75 -51.16 -25.28
N ILE A 195 -4.87 -49.83 -25.36
CA ILE A 195 -4.72 -48.93 -24.22
C ILE A 195 -5.76 -47.83 -24.32
N ASP A 196 -6.44 -47.58 -23.20
CA ASP A 196 -7.33 -46.43 -22.99
C ASP A 196 -6.90 -45.71 -21.71
N LEU A 197 -6.33 -44.51 -21.88
CA LEU A 197 -5.82 -43.70 -20.77
C LEU A 197 -6.68 -42.48 -20.59
N ALA A 198 -6.99 -42.18 -19.31
CA ALA A 198 -7.61 -40.95 -18.89
C ALA A 198 -6.80 -40.31 -17.75
N ALA A 199 -6.61 -39.01 -17.79
CA ALA A 199 -5.95 -38.27 -16.74
C ALA A 199 -6.63 -36.91 -16.51
N THR A 200 -6.57 -36.44 -15.31
CA THR A 200 -7.01 -35.08 -14.93
C THR A 200 -5.98 -34.44 -14.08
N TYR A 201 -5.80 -33.14 -14.25
CA TYR A 201 -4.85 -32.29 -13.49
C TYR A 201 -5.63 -31.16 -12.82
N LEU A 202 -5.54 -31.08 -11.49
CA LEU A 202 -6.18 -30.05 -10.69
C LEU A 202 -5.14 -29.46 -9.74
N PRO A 203 -4.43 -28.40 -10.15
CA PRO A 203 -3.42 -27.77 -9.29
C PRO A 203 -4.08 -27.10 -8.09
N HIS A 204 -3.42 -27.13 -6.94
CA HIS A 204 -3.88 -26.45 -5.72
C HIS A 204 -3.86 -24.92 -5.86
N GLN A 205 -2.91 -24.38 -6.62
CA GLN A 205 -2.80 -22.98 -7.03
C GLN A 205 -2.86 -22.92 -8.56
N GLN A 206 -2.56 -21.77 -9.16
CA GLN A 206 -2.56 -21.60 -10.61
C GLN A 206 -1.53 -22.52 -11.31
N VAL A 207 -0.40 -22.82 -10.63
CA VAL A 207 0.65 -23.75 -11.08
C VAL A 207 0.94 -24.76 -9.99
N GLY A 208 1.44 -25.95 -10.37
CA GLY A 208 1.67 -27.04 -9.42
C GLY A 208 2.88 -27.90 -9.77
N GLY A 209 3.24 -28.82 -8.84
CA GLY A 209 4.36 -29.77 -8.96
C GLY A 209 3.99 -31.09 -9.60
N ASP A 210 2.71 -31.46 -9.61
CA ASP A 210 2.28 -32.73 -10.17
C ASP A 210 2.46 -32.76 -11.69
N TYR A 211 2.81 -33.93 -12.20
CA TYR A 211 3.04 -34.13 -13.61
C TYR A 211 2.60 -35.53 -14.02
N TYR A 212 1.97 -35.65 -15.18
CA TYR A 212 1.73 -36.92 -15.85
C TYR A 212 2.10 -36.81 -17.33
N ASP A 213 2.59 -37.92 -17.86
CA ASP A 213 2.91 -38.04 -19.28
C ASP A 213 2.83 -39.48 -19.76
N TYR A 214 2.72 -39.65 -21.06
CA TYR A 214 2.96 -40.91 -21.74
C TYR A 214 3.94 -40.70 -22.90
N ILE A 215 4.86 -41.60 -23.07
CA ILE A 215 5.88 -41.52 -24.10
C ILE A 215 5.96 -42.87 -24.83
N GLN A 216 5.72 -42.85 -26.14
CA GLN A 216 5.88 -44.03 -26.97
C GLN A 216 7.40 -44.23 -27.19
N VAL A 217 7.97 -45.26 -26.58
CA VAL A 217 9.41 -45.56 -26.66
C VAL A 217 9.69 -46.41 -27.88
N SER A 218 8.84 -47.45 -28.20
CA SER A 218 8.90 -48.28 -29.40
C SER A 218 7.48 -48.66 -29.85
N GLN A 219 7.35 -49.51 -30.89
CA GLN A 219 6.03 -50.00 -31.34
C GLN A 219 5.27 -50.77 -30.25
N ASP A 220 6.02 -51.44 -29.36
CA ASP A 220 5.43 -52.31 -28.33
C ASP A 220 5.71 -51.82 -26.89
N GLU A 221 6.39 -50.67 -26.71
CA GLU A 221 6.77 -50.13 -25.41
C GLU A 221 6.20 -48.73 -25.22
N LEU A 222 5.48 -48.56 -24.13
CA LEU A 222 4.92 -47.28 -23.68
C LEU A 222 5.42 -46.98 -22.26
N LEU A 223 6.01 -45.81 -22.07
CA LEU A 223 6.36 -45.26 -20.76
C LEU A 223 5.22 -44.39 -20.27
N ILE A 224 4.67 -44.71 -19.08
CA ILE A 224 3.71 -43.87 -18.38
C ILE A 224 4.43 -43.28 -17.17
N CYS A 225 4.39 -41.96 -17.04
CA CYS A 225 4.97 -41.26 -15.93
C CYS A 225 3.87 -40.58 -15.10
N LEU A 226 3.98 -40.72 -13.78
CA LEU A 226 3.23 -39.95 -12.79
C LEU A 226 4.22 -39.49 -11.75
N ALA A 227 4.34 -38.18 -11.55
CA ALA A 227 5.30 -37.57 -10.65
C ALA A 227 4.64 -36.49 -9.79
N ASP A 228 5.10 -36.38 -8.57
CA ASP A 228 4.71 -35.32 -7.62
C ASP A 228 5.99 -34.68 -7.06
N VAL A 229 6.18 -33.40 -7.38
CA VAL A 229 7.32 -32.62 -6.89
C VAL A 229 6.96 -31.97 -5.56
N SER A 230 7.71 -32.30 -4.52
CA SER A 230 7.53 -31.73 -3.19
C SER A 230 7.58 -30.22 -3.19
N GLY A 231 6.58 -29.59 -2.58
CA GLY A 231 6.42 -28.13 -2.53
C GLY A 231 5.14 -27.67 -3.23
N LYS A 232 4.98 -26.35 -3.34
CA LYS A 232 3.78 -25.73 -3.95
C LYS A 232 4.18 -24.49 -4.76
N GLY A 233 3.30 -24.13 -5.71
CA GLY A 233 3.44 -22.91 -6.48
C GLY A 233 4.60 -22.94 -7.48
N ILE A 234 5.21 -21.79 -7.74
CA ILE A 234 6.16 -21.57 -8.83
C ILE A 234 7.42 -22.46 -8.71
N SER A 235 7.95 -22.66 -7.51
CA SER A 235 9.16 -23.48 -7.31
C SER A 235 8.94 -24.94 -7.68
N ALA A 236 7.82 -25.52 -7.27
CA ALA A 236 7.45 -26.88 -7.64
C ALA A 236 7.18 -27.01 -9.16
N ALA A 237 6.50 -26.01 -9.75
CA ALA A 237 6.23 -25.94 -11.17
C ALA A 237 7.51 -25.90 -12.05
N LEU A 238 8.52 -25.14 -11.62
CA LEU A 238 9.82 -25.06 -12.29
C LEU A 238 10.59 -26.38 -12.21
N LEU A 239 10.59 -27.04 -11.05
CA LEU A 239 11.22 -28.37 -10.90
C LEU A 239 10.50 -29.42 -11.75
N MET A 240 9.18 -29.39 -11.77
CA MET A 240 8.36 -30.26 -12.62
C MET A 240 8.70 -30.05 -14.10
N SER A 241 8.79 -28.80 -14.57
CA SER A 241 9.13 -28.49 -15.97
C SER A 241 10.53 -29.00 -16.34
N ASN A 242 11.50 -28.88 -15.43
CA ASN A 242 12.83 -29.41 -15.60
C ASN A 242 12.83 -30.96 -15.64
N PHE A 243 12.07 -31.58 -14.76
CA PHE A 243 11.87 -33.03 -14.75
C PHE A 243 11.26 -33.51 -16.07
N GLN A 244 10.20 -32.87 -16.55
CA GLN A 244 9.53 -33.16 -17.82
C GLN A 244 10.54 -33.11 -19.00
N ALA A 245 11.33 -32.04 -19.09
CA ALA A 245 12.31 -31.88 -20.16
C ALA A 245 13.36 -32.99 -20.13
N ASN A 246 13.86 -33.36 -18.94
CA ASN A 246 14.82 -34.42 -18.76
C ASN A 246 14.24 -35.80 -19.11
N LEU A 247 13.00 -36.07 -18.66
CA LEU A 247 12.30 -37.32 -18.97
C LEU A 247 12.14 -37.50 -20.49
N ASN A 248 11.65 -36.47 -21.17
CA ASN A 248 11.46 -36.49 -22.62
C ASN A 248 12.77 -36.62 -23.41
N ALA A 249 13.83 -35.96 -22.93
CA ALA A 249 15.16 -36.08 -23.60
C ALA A 249 15.77 -37.49 -23.47
N LYS A 250 15.66 -38.10 -22.30
CA LYS A 250 16.26 -39.39 -22.00
C LYS A 250 15.44 -40.56 -22.54
N SER A 251 14.12 -40.53 -22.43
CA SER A 251 13.26 -41.63 -22.83
C SER A 251 13.39 -42.05 -24.28
N ARG A 252 13.90 -41.15 -25.16
CA ARG A 252 14.14 -41.45 -26.60
C ARG A 252 15.46 -42.20 -26.86
N HIS A 253 16.33 -42.29 -25.88
CA HIS A 253 17.68 -42.83 -26.03
C HIS A 253 17.95 -44.08 -25.18
N PHE A 254 17.08 -44.42 -24.26
CA PHE A 254 17.28 -45.53 -23.33
C PHE A 254 16.38 -46.73 -23.66
N THR A 255 17.00 -47.92 -23.65
CA THR A 255 16.30 -49.20 -23.92
C THR A 255 15.77 -49.91 -22.67
N ALA A 256 16.14 -49.40 -21.48
CA ALA A 256 15.68 -49.94 -20.21
C ALA A 256 15.45 -48.88 -19.17
N LEU A 257 14.45 -49.07 -18.32
CA LEU A 257 14.08 -48.13 -17.25
C LEU A 257 15.20 -47.82 -16.26
N LYS A 258 16.22 -48.73 -16.15
CA LYS A 258 17.40 -48.56 -15.32
C LYS A 258 18.38 -47.48 -15.82
N GLU A 259 18.25 -47.10 -17.09
CA GLU A 259 19.14 -46.14 -17.76
C GLU A 259 18.52 -44.73 -17.77
N LEU A 260 17.25 -44.60 -17.36
CA LEU A 260 16.53 -43.36 -17.26
C LEU A 260 16.78 -42.66 -15.90
#